data_c5c6f90e0f2baf4ef34f374511b30402
#
_entry.id   c5c6f90e0f2baf4ef34f374511b30402
#
_cell.length_a   1.000
_cell.length_b   1.000
_cell.length_c   1.000
_cell.angle_alpha   90.00
_cell.angle_beta   90.00
_cell.angle_gamma   90.00
#
_symmetry.space_group_name_H-M   'P 1'
#
loop_
_entity.id
_entity.type
_entity.pdbx_description
1 polymer ?
#
loop_
_entity_poly.entity_id
_entity_poly.type
_entity_poly.pdbx_seq_one_letter_code
_entity_poly.pdbx_strand_id
1 'polypeptide(L)'
;MPTRWVDAVEHIESSGRGAATPPGDSGLAKGPFQFHRSAWSDCSEARRQAGLPTYPYSKASDPLIARQYATSWLSYLRARLIIKLGRMPNLGETWLAYNLGITGFARYGYRIDFVPERKMRKAATLNAAQ
;
A
#
# COMPACT_ATOMS: atom_id res chain seq x y z
N MET A 1 -6.17 -9.52 -6.18
CA MET A 1 -5.40 -8.27 -6.44
C MET A 1 -4.60 -8.45 -7.72
N PRO A 2 -4.79 -7.60 -8.73
CA PRO A 2 -4.05 -7.74 -9.97
C PRO A 2 -2.54 -7.58 -9.76
N THR A 3 -1.75 -8.46 -10.35
CA THR A 3 -0.28 -8.44 -10.23
C THR A 3 0.29 -7.09 -10.70
N ARG A 4 -0.25 -6.50 -11.77
CA ARG A 4 0.22 -5.22 -12.28
C ARG A 4 0.03 -4.08 -11.27
N TRP A 5 -0.99 -4.16 -10.40
CA TRP A 5 -1.19 -3.16 -9.34
C TRP A 5 -0.11 -3.28 -8.27
N VAL A 6 0.23 -4.52 -7.90
CA VAL A 6 1.30 -4.76 -6.92
C VAL A 6 2.65 -4.28 -7.49
N ASP A 7 2.92 -4.57 -8.76
CA ASP A 7 4.13 -4.09 -9.45
C ASP A 7 4.20 -2.56 -9.46
N ALA A 8 3.07 -1.90 -9.77
CA ALA A 8 3.02 -0.44 -9.84
C ALA A 8 3.27 0.20 -8.47
N VAL A 9 2.72 -0.39 -7.40
CA VAL A 9 2.94 0.10 -6.03
C VAL A 9 4.41 -0.08 -5.64
N GLU A 10 5.01 -1.21 -5.93
CA GLU A 10 6.44 -1.41 -5.70
C GLU A 10 7.27 -0.34 -6.41
N HIS A 11 6.96 -0.09 -7.67
CA HIS A 11 7.70 0.91 -8.46
C HIS A 11 7.56 2.32 -7.88
N ILE A 12 6.35 2.73 -7.50
CA ILE A 12 6.13 4.08 -6.93
C ILE A 12 6.81 4.24 -5.56
N GLU A 13 6.93 3.16 -4.79
CA GLU A 13 7.51 3.20 -3.45
C GLU A 13 9.04 3.10 -3.45
N SER A 14 9.63 2.33 -4.35
CA SER A 14 11.06 2.03 -4.27
C SER A 14 11.79 2.00 -5.60
N SER A 15 11.12 2.26 -6.73
CA SER A 15 11.71 2.19 -8.07
C SER A 15 12.35 0.84 -8.39
N GLY A 16 11.86 -0.23 -7.77
CA GLY A 16 12.35 -1.59 -8.03
C GLY A 16 13.68 -1.93 -7.37
N ARG A 17 14.14 -1.16 -6.37
CA ARG A 17 15.43 -1.39 -5.70
C ARG A 17 15.46 -2.63 -4.81
N GLY A 18 14.32 -3.25 -4.53
CA GLY A 18 14.24 -4.48 -3.75
C GLY A 18 14.77 -4.33 -2.34
N ALA A 19 15.57 -5.32 -1.88
CA ALA A 19 16.14 -5.31 -0.53
C ALA A 19 17.10 -4.14 -0.29
N ALA A 20 17.62 -3.53 -1.35
CA ALA A 20 18.53 -2.38 -1.25
C ALA A 20 17.81 -1.06 -1.04
N THR A 21 16.47 -1.06 -0.98
CA THR A 21 15.69 0.16 -0.79
C THR A 21 16.02 0.79 0.56
N PRO A 22 16.46 2.06 0.61
CA PRO A 22 16.74 2.72 1.89
C PRO A 22 15.43 3.01 2.64
N PRO A 23 15.48 3.10 3.98
CA PRO A 23 14.31 3.50 4.76
C PRO A 23 13.81 4.88 4.33
N GLY A 24 12.48 4.99 4.10
CA GLY A 24 11.82 6.25 3.77
C GLY A 24 11.11 6.86 4.99
N ASP A 25 10.47 8.01 4.80
CA ASP A 25 9.71 8.70 5.84
C ASP A 25 10.52 8.85 7.14
N SER A 26 11.72 9.42 7.03
CA SER A 26 12.65 9.62 8.16
C SER A 26 13.01 8.31 8.87
N GLY A 27 13.09 7.21 8.12
CA GLY A 27 13.45 5.89 8.65
C GLY A 27 12.28 5.04 9.12
N LEU A 28 11.05 5.53 9.01
CA LEU A 28 9.86 4.83 9.49
C LEU A 28 9.29 3.84 8.47
N ALA A 29 9.62 3.99 7.19
CA ALA A 29 9.18 3.08 6.12
C ALA A 29 10.30 2.14 5.72
N LYS A 30 9.97 0.87 5.44
CA LYS A 30 10.96 -0.18 5.25
C LYS A 30 10.67 -1.04 4.03
N GLY A 31 11.72 -1.34 3.28
CA GLY A 31 11.73 -2.31 2.21
C GLY A 31 11.12 -1.83 0.90
N PRO A 32 11.01 -2.72 -0.09
CA PRO A 32 10.59 -2.34 -1.45
C PRO A 32 9.17 -1.79 -1.52
N PHE A 33 8.32 -2.11 -0.55
CA PHE A 33 6.94 -1.62 -0.47
C PHE A 33 6.75 -0.53 0.59
N GLN A 34 7.83 -0.11 1.25
CA GLN A 34 7.83 0.99 2.22
C GLN A 34 6.77 0.83 3.32
N PHE A 35 6.72 -0.36 3.93
CA PHE A 35 5.80 -0.62 5.04
C PHE A 35 6.22 0.13 6.30
N HIS A 36 5.28 0.82 6.92
CA HIS A 36 5.40 1.24 8.31
C HIS A 36 5.09 0.08 9.25
N ARG A 37 5.64 0.11 10.45
CA ARG A 37 5.45 -0.97 11.43
C ARG A 37 3.99 -1.22 11.77
N SER A 38 3.19 -0.16 11.94
CA SER A 38 1.77 -0.28 12.27
C SER A 38 0.98 -0.95 11.15
N ALA A 39 1.24 -0.58 9.89
CA ALA A 39 0.59 -1.21 8.74
C ALA A 39 0.99 -2.68 8.62
N TRP A 40 2.25 -3.02 8.88
CA TRP A 40 2.71 -4.41 8.88
C TRP A 40 1.98 -5.24 9.94
N SER A 41 1.81 -4.67 11.14
CA SER A 41 1.08 -5.32 12.21
C SER A 41 -0.39 -5.55 11.86
N ASP A 42 -1.05 -4.53 11.28
CA ASP A 42 -2.45 -4.64 10.85
C ASP A 42 -2.60 -5.67 9.71
N CYS A 43 -1.66 -5.69 8.79
CA CYS A 43 -1.62 -6.68 7.71
C CYS A 43 -1.42 -8.09 8.25
N SER A 44 -0.54 -8.26 9.25
CA SER A 44 -0.32 -9.55 9.91
C SER A 44 -1.62 -10.06 10.50
N GLU A 45 -2.39 -9.20 11.17
CA GLU A 45 -3.68 -9.60 11.74
C GLU A 45 -4.67 -10.01 10.65
N ALA A 46 -4.78 -9.24 9.57
CA ALA A 46 -5.64 -9.58 8.44
C ALA A 46 -5.23 -10.92 7.81
N ARG A 47 -3.93 -11.15 7.65
CA ARG A 47 -3.40 -12.42 7.11
C ARG A 47 -3.72 -13.59 8.04
N ARG A 48 -3.57 -13.40 9.35
CA ARG A 48 -3.89 -14.44 10.34
C ARG A 48 -5.35 -14.83 10.26
N GLN A 49 -6.24 -13.85 10.18
CA GLN A 49 -7.68 -14.11 10.05
C GLN A 49 -8.03 -14.86 8.76
N ALA A 50 -7.25 -14.65 7.70
CA ALA A 50 -7.41 -15.34 6.43
C ALA A 50 -6.69 -16.70 6.37
N GLY A 51 -6.05 -17.14 7.46
CA GLY A 51 -5.31 -18.39 7.50
C GLY A 51 -3.98 -18.36 6.78
N LEU A 52 -3.42 -17.17 6.53
CA LEU A 52 -2.14 -17.00 5.85
C LEU A 52 -0.99 -16.86 6.84
N PRO A 53 0.23 -17.28 6.46
CA PRO A 53 1.41 -17.12 7.32
C PRO A 53 1.68 -15.65 7.65
N THR A 54 2.21 -15.42 8.86
CA THR A 54 2.64 -14.09 9.30
C THR A 54 4.13 -14.09 9.59
N TYR A 55 4.73 -12.90 9.45
CA TYR A 55 6.18 -12.72 9.58
C TYR A 55 6.47 -11.46 10.39
N PRO A 56 7.62 -11.40 11.08
CA PRO A 56 8.01 -10.20 11.82
C PRO A 56 8.31 -9.04 10.87
N TYR A 57 8.23 -7.81 11.39
CA TYR A 57 8.46 -6.60 10.60
C TYR A 57 9.85 -6.55 9.96
N SER A 58 10.85 -7.23 10.54
CA SER A 58 12.18 -7.34 9.93
C SER A 58 12.12 -7.89 8.49
N LYS A 59 11.09 -8.66 8.16
CA LYS A 59 10.90 -9.24 6.82
C LYS A 59 10.33 -8.25 5.80
N ALA A 60 10.01 -7.04 6.21
CA ALA A 60 9.58 -6.01 5.26
C ALA A 60 10.67 -5.63 4.25
N SER A 61 11.94 -5.95 4.55
CA SER A 61 13.08 -5.80 3.62
C SER A 61 13.28 -7.00 2.71
N ASP A 62 12.64 -8.13 2.96
CA ASP A 62 12.71 -9.31 2.11
C ASP A 62 11.71 -9.13 0.95
N PRO A 63 12.17 -9.07 -0.32
CA PRO A 63 11.28 -8.76 -1.44
C PRO A 63 10.13 -9.73 -1.62
N LEU A 64 10.33 -11.04 -1.39
CA LEU A 64 9.27 -12.03 -1.54
C LEU A 64 8.20 -11.88 -0.46
N ILE A 65 8.62 -11.77 0.80
CA ILE A 65 7.70 -11.66 1.93
C ILE A 65 6.99 -10.30 1.90
N ALA A 66 7.71 -9.22 1.61
CA ALA A 66 7.13 -7.90 1.47
C ALA A 66 6.07 -7.87 0.36
N ARG A 67 6.31 -8.57 -0.74
CA ARG A 67 5.34 -8.67 -1.84
C ARG A 67 4.08 -9.43 -1.43
N GLN A 68 4.22 -10.51 -0.67
CA GLN A 68 3.07 -11.25 -0.14
C GLN A 68 2.23 -10.34 0.77
N TYR A 69 2.89 -9.59 1.63
CA TYR A 69 2.21 -8.64 2.53
C TYR A 69 1.53 -7.51 1.75
N ALA A 70 2.22 -6.93 0.77
CA ALA A 70 1.66 -5.87 -0.05
C ALA A 70 0.42 -6.35 -0.81
N THR A 71 0.47 -7.57 -1.36
CA THR A 71 -0.67 -8.17 -2.06
C THR A 71 -1.87 -8.31 -1.12
N SER A 72 -1.64 -8.86 0.07
CA SER A 72 -2.69 -9.00 1.10
C SER A 72 -3.23 -7.65 1.55
N TRP A 73 -2.34 -6.68 1.79
CA TRP A 73 -2.73 -5.38 2.33
C TRP A 73 -3.49 -4.55 1.32
N LEU A 74 -3.04 -4.53 0.05
CA LEU A 74 -3.75 -3.86 -1.02
C LEU A 74 -5.14 -4.48 -1.26
N SER A 75 -5.24 -5.81 -1.18
CA SER A 75 -6.53 -6.49 -1.29
C SER A 75 -7.48 -6.11 -0.17
N TYR A 76 -6.99 -6.07 1.05
CA TYR A 76 -7.75 -5.67 2.23
C TYR A 76 -8.24 -4.22 2.10
N LEU A 77 -7.34 -3.31 1.73
CA LEU A 77 -7.68 -1.90 1.59
C LEU A 77 -8.67 -1.66 0.46
N ARG A 78 -8.52 -2.37 -0.67
CA ARG A 78 -9.46 -2.29 -1.79
C ARG A 78 -10.86 -2.72 -1.35
N ALA A 79 -10.96 -3.81 -0.62
CA ALA A 79 -12.24 -4.30 -0.10
C ALA A 79 -12.90 -3.27 0.83
N ARG A 80 -12.11 -2.64 1.70
CA ARG A 80 -12.61 -1.58 2.59
C ARG A 80 -13.07 -0.36 1.81
N LEU A 81 -12.32 0.04 0.77
CA LEU A 81 -12.69 1.17 -0.07
C LEU A 81 -13.98 0.92 -0.86
N ILE A 82 -14.23 -0.30 -1.31
CA ILE A 82 -15.49 -0.66 -1.98
C ILE A 82 -16.67 -0.31 -1.07
N ILE A 83 -16.56 -0.66 0.22
CA ILE A 83 -17.60 -0.36 1.19
C ILE A 83 -17.78 1.15 1.37
N LYS A 84 -16.66 1.88 1.49
CA LYS A 84 -16.69 3.34 1.73
C LYS A 84 -17.16 4.14 0.52
N LEU A 85 -16.76 3.71 -0.69
CA LEU A 85 -17.06 4.41 -1.92
C LEU A 85 -18.38 3.97 -2.58
N GLY A 86 -18.84 2.76 -2.27
CA GLY A 86 -19.99 2.15 -2.96
C GLY A 86 -19.69 1.75 -4.39
N ARG A 87 -18.40 1.62 -4.76
CA ARG A 87 -17.94 1.21 -6.09
C ARG A 87 -16.53 0.65 -6.00
N MET A 88 -16.06 0.04 -7.09
CA MET A 88 -14.68 -0.44 -7.16
C MET A 88 -13.72 0.77 -7.21
N PRO A 89 -12.74 0.85 -6.30
CA PRO A 89 -11.72 1.90 -6.36
C PRO A 89 -10.75 1.65 -7.50
N ASN A 90 -10.16 2.73 -8.02
CA ASN A 90 -9.06 2.62 -8.97
C ASN A 90 -7.73 2.42 -8.24
N LEU A 91 -6.65 2.24 -8.99
CA LEU A 91 -5.32 1.99 -8.43
C LEU A 91 -4.84 3.18 -7.59
N GLY A 92 -5.04 4.41 -8.08
CA GLY A 92 -4.63 5.61 -7.36
C GLY A 92 -5.32 5.74 -6.01
N GLU A 93 -6.62 5.48 -5.96
CA GLU A 93 -7.38 5.50 -4.70
C GLU A 93 -6.89 4.40 -3.74
N THR A 94 -6.64 3.21 -4.25
CA THR A 94 -6.15 2.09 -3.44
C THR A 94 -4.76 2.40 -2.88
N TRP A 95 -3.87 2.97 -3.71
CA TRP A 95 -2.55 3.39 -3.24
C TRP A 95 -2.61 4.51 -2.20
N LEU A 96 -3.54 5.46 -2.34
CA LEU A 96 -3.72 6.52 -1.33
C LEU A 96 -4.14 5.93 0.02
N ALA A 97 -5.02 4.93 0.03
CA ALA A 97 -5.35 4.21 1.26
C ALA A 97 -4.14 3.47 1.82
N TYR A 98 -3.27 2.93 0.95
CA TYR A 98 -2.01 2.29 1.33
C TYR A 98 -1.04 3.31 1.94
N ASN A 99 -0.85 4.44 1.29
CA ASN A 99 0.13 5.47 1.67
C ASN A 99 -0.30 6.27 2.90
N LEU A 100 -1.55 6.69 2.95
CA LEU A 100 -2.11 7.55 4.01
C LEU A 100 -2.71 6.74 5.16
N GLY A 101 -2.96 5.45 4.95
CA GLY A 101 -3.87 4.68 5.77
C GLY A 101 -5.33 4.95 5.40
N ILE A 102 -6.21 4.01 5.70
CA ILE A 102 -7.64 4.18 5.38
C ILE A 102 -8.23 5.38 6.14
N THR A 103 -7.83 5.57 7.39
CA THR A 103 -8.25 6.71 8.21
C THR A 103 -7.67 8.02 7.69
N GLY A 104 -6.40 8.01 7.28
CA GLY A 104 -5.76 9.19 6.71
C GLY A 104 -6.43 9.64 5.41
N PHE A 105 -6.78 8.70 4.53
CA PHE A 105 -7.48 9.02 3.29
C PHE A 105 -8.92 9.50 3.56
N ALA A 106 -9.56 8.96 4.61
CA ALA A 106 -10.89 9.40 5.03
C ALA A 106 -10.92 10.89 5.39
N ARG A 107 -9.83 11.44 5.92
CA ARG A 107 -9.73 12.88 6.27
C ARG A 107 -9.84 13.77 5.05
N TYR A 108 -9.56 13.24 3.86
CA TYR A 108 -9.71 13.94 2.58
C TYR A 108 -10.98 13.50 1.84
N GLY A 109 -11.93 12.86 2.55
CA GLY A 109 -13.20 12.41 1.97
C GLY A 109 -13.03 11.33 0.91
N TYR A 110 -11.93 10.58 0.94
CA TYR A 110 -11.57 9.58 -0.08
C TYR A 110 -11.46 10.19 -1.48
N ARG A 111 -11.06 11.47 -1.56
CA ARG A 111 -10.97 12.19 -2.83
C ARG A 111 -9.52 12.44 -3.22
N ILE A 112 -9.15 11.98 -4.43
CA ILE A 112 -7.80 12.17 -4.96
C ILE A 112 -7.47 13.66 -5.09
N ASP A 113 -8.44 14.47 -5.53
CA ASP A 113 -8.24 15.90 -5.74
C ASP A 113 -8.11 16.71 -4.44
N PHE A 114 -8.31 16.10 -3.28
CA PHE A 114 -8.20 16.79 -1.99
C PHE A 114 -6.91 16.45 -1.23
N VAL A 115 -6.18 15.39 -1.62
CA VAL A 115 -4.93 15.04 -0.93
C VAL A 115 -3.81 16.00 -1.33
N PRO A 116 -2.68 16.05 -0.57
CA PRO A 116 -1.55 16.90 -0.95
C PRO A 116 -1.09 16.66 -2.38
N GLU A 117 -0.69 17.74 -3.05
CA GLU A 117 -0.41 17.73 -4.50
C GLU A 117 0.58 16.63 -4.92
N ARG A 118 1.65 16.42 -4.15
CA ARG A 118 2.64 15.39 -4.46
C ARG A 118 2.02 14.00 -4.51
N LYS A 119 1.12 13.71 -3.58
CA LYS A 119 0.41 12.42 -3.51
C LYS A 119 -0.64 12.32 -4.61
N MET A 120 -1.31 13.42 -4.92
CA MET A 120 -2.27 13.49 -6.02
C MET A 120 -1.60 13.17 -7.35
N ARG A 121 -0.41 13.71 -7.60
CA ARG A 121 0.35 13.45 -8.83
C ARG A 121 0.74 11.98 -8.94
N LYS A 122 1.19 11.36 -7.84
CA LYS A 122 1.55 9.95 -7.83
C LYS A 122 0.33 9.06 -8.09
N ALA A 123 -0.80 9.38 -7.47
CA ALA A 123 -2.05 8.66 -7.71
C ALA A 123 -2.49 8.77 -9.17
N ALA A 124 -2.38 9.96 -9.77
CA ALA A 124 -2.69 10.17 -11.19
C ALA A 124 -1.76 9.36 -12.10
N THR A 125 -0.48 9.30 -11.78
CA THR A 125 0.50 8.49 -12.52
C THR A 125 0.12 7.01 -12.47
N LEU A 126 -0.26 6.50 -11.30
CA LEU A 126 -0.70 5.12 -11.16
C LEU A 126 -1.95 4.83 -11.99
N ASN A 127 -2.92 5.73 -11.97
CA ASN A 127 -4.16 5.56 -12.75
C ASN A 127 -3.89 5.59 -14.26
N ALA A 128 -2.95 6.39 -14.72
CA ALA A 128 -2.58 6.45 -16.14
C ALA A 128 -1.91 5.15 -16.61
N ALA A 129 -1.22 4.43 -15.73
CA ALA A 129 -0.54 3.17 -16.02
C ALA A 129 -1.43 1.94 -15.82
N GLN A 130 -2.63 2.14 -15.34
CA GLN A 130 -3.57 1.06 -15.00
C GLN A 130 -4.11 0.31 -16.23
#